data_e0e66a926ec106582986da88bb8aef80
#
_entry.id   e0e66a926ec106582986da88bb8aef80
#
_cell.length_a   1.000
_cell.length_b   1.000
_cell.length_c   1.000
_cell.angle_alpha   90.00
_cell.angle_beta   90.00
_cell.angle_gamma   90.00
#
_symmetry.space_group_name_H-M   'P 1'
#
loop_
_entity.id
_entity.type
_entity.pdbx_description
1 polymer ?
#
loop_
_entity_poly.entity_id
_entity_poly.type
_entity_poly.pdbx_seq_one_letter_code
_entity_poly.pdbx_strand_id
1 'polypeptide(L)'
;ETLLGSTPEATETCAEISAMIDELAHLAEALATLGDLTPRSLDAISSYGEKMSSIICVAAFQKLGLPAVHVDACEVMITDNSFTRAEPQPEAIAEACRASVIPLVRAGKVPVMGGFIGSAKGTNITTTLGRGGSDYSASLFGAAVQAEAIEIWTDVDGMLTADPRVVNNAKLIEQIAFDEASELASFGAKVLHPNTIAPAVRLGIPVFVLNSRRPEGKGTKITFEAPKRAVSAIAGKNAVSLIKIGSPRMLLTEGFLRSLFEIFERHHTSVDVVATSEVSVSLTVDDPARLEAIVSDLRALGDVSVERNRGIVAVVGGAIADGGEAMARALGALGDTRVHMLSLSATGINLTMVVNDDKVKPAMQRLHEAFFGVGAQ
;
A
#
# COMPACT_ATOMS: atom_id res chain seq x y z
N GLU A 1 16.25 5.62 -28.40
CA GLU A 1 17.43 6.20 -29.07
C GLU A 1 18.16 7.21 -28.18
N THR A 2 17.47 8.19 -27.61
CA THR A 2 18.13 9.23 -26.76
C THR A 2 18.92 8.64 -25.60
N LEU A 3 18.39 7.58 -24.93
CA LEU A 3 19.03 6.93 -23.79
C LEU A 3 20.17 5.99 -24.22
N LEU A 4 19.93 5.17 -25.23
CA LEU A 4 20.83 4.07 -25.63
C LEU A 4 21.87 4.51 -26.65
N GLY A 5 21.65 5.59 -27.42
CA GLY A 5 22.50 6.04 -28.51
C GLY A 5 22.27 5.21 -29.78
N SER A 6 23.30 5.20 -30.67
CA SER A 6 23.22 4.54 -31.99
C SER A 6 24.22 3.36 -32.07
N THR A 7 24.11 2.42 -31.14
CA THR A 7 24.88 1.16 -31.17
C THR A 7 24.05 0.02 -31.78
N PRO A 8 24.65 -1.07 -32.25
CA PRO A 8 23.92 -2.23 -32.74
C PRO A 8 22.94 -2.78 -31.70
N GLU A 9 23.34 -2.86 -30.44
CA GLU A 9 22.53 -3.33 -29.33
C GLU A 9 21.33 -2.38 -29.07
N ALA A 10 21.55 -1.06 -29.19
CA ALA A 10 20.47 -0.07 -29.10
C ALA A 10 19.46 -0.24 -30.25
N THR A 11 19.93 -0.55 -31.44
CA THR A 11 19.07 -0.79 -32.61
C THR A 11 18.22 -2.06 -32.41
N GLU A 12 18.82 -3.14 -31.89
CA GLU A 12 18.10 -4.38 -31.58
C GLU A 12 17.02 -4.14 -30.50
N THR A 13 17.37 -3.48 -29.41
CA THR A 13 16.43 -3.09 -28.35
C THR A 13 15.28 -2.24 -28.90
N CYS A 14 15.58 -1.24 -29.75
CA CYS A 14 14.54 -0.42 -30.37
C CYS A 14 13.61 -1.22 -31.28
N ALA A 15 14.15 -2.19 -32.02
CA ALA A 15 13.34 -3.06 -32.88
C ALA A 15 12.40 -3.96 -32.04
N GLU A 16 12.90 -4.53 -30.94
CA GLU A 16 12.10 -5.32 -30.01
C GLU A 16 10.97 -4.49 -29.39
N ILE A 17 11.27 -3.29 -28.90
CA ILE A 17 10.25 -2.39 -28.34
C ILE A 17 9.22 -1.97 -29.40
N SER A 18 9.64 -1.71 -30.65
CA SER A 18 8.73 -1.38 -31.73
C SER A 18 7.77 -2.53 -32.04
N ALA A 19 8.28 -3.76 -32.08
CA ALA A 19 7.43 -4.95 -32.27
C ALA A 19 6.38 -5.10 -31.15
N MET A 20 6.78 -4.85 -29.91
CA MET A 20 5.84 -4.89 -28.77
C MET A 20 4.78 -3.78 -28.86
N ILE A 21 5.14 -2.58 -29.32
CA ILE A 21 4.17 -1.49 -29.54
C ILE A 21 3.18 -1.86 -30.65
N ASP A 22 3.66 -2.47 -31.74
CA ASP A 22 2.78 -2.91 -32.83
C ASP A 22 1.82 -4.01 -32.36
N GLU A 23 2.31 -4.97 -31.56
CA GLU A 23 1.47 -6.00 -30.93
C GLU A 23 0.40 -5.40 -30.02
N LEU A 24 0.78 -4.44 -29.17
CA LEU A 24 -0.15 -3.72 -28.30
C LEU A 24 -1.21 -2.96 -29.10
N ALA A 25 -0.82 -2.31 -30.21
CA ALA A 25 -1.73 -1.62 -31.08
C ALA A 25 -2.76 -2.58 -31.73
N HIS A 26 -2.31 -3.71 -32.24
CA HIS A 26 -3.20 -4.75 -32.77
C HIS A 26 -4.16 -5.31 -31.72
N LEU A 27 -3.67 -5.54 -30.49
CA LEU A 27 -4.53 -5.98 -29.38
C LEU A 27 -5.59 -4.93 -29.05
N ALA A 28 -5.22 -3.64 -28.99
CA ALA A 28 -6.14 -2.55 -28.73
C ALA A 28 -7.22 -2.42 -29.81
N GLU A 29 -6.84 -2.54 -31.10
CA GLU A 29 -7.78 -2.53 -32.23
C GLU A 29 -8.76 -3.71 -32.17
N ALA A 30 -8.28 -4.91 -31.85
CA ALA A 30 -9.11 -6.08 -31.69
C ALA A 30 -10.15 -5.91 -30.58
N LEU A 31 -9.73 -5.39 -29.41
CA LEU A 31 -10.63 -5.12 -28.28
C LEU A 31 -11.61 -4.00 -28.59
N ALA A 32 -11.19 -2.95 -29.30
CA ALA A 32 -12.09 -1.89 -29.76
C ALA A 32 -13.19 -2.44 -30.71
N THR A 33 -12.82 -3.38 -31.56
CA THR A 33 -13.78 -4.04 -32.49
C THR A 33 -14.76 -4.95 -31.74
N LEU A 34 -14.30 -5.69 -30.73
CA LEU A 34 -15.13 -6.55 -29.87
C LEU A 34 -16.06 -5.74 -28.96
N GLY A 35 -15.67 -4.54 -28.59
CA GLY A 35 -16.41 -3.67 -27.66
C GLY A 35 -16.44 -4.18 -26.22
N ASP A 36 -15.57 -5.14 -25.85
CA ASP A 36 -15.51 -5.76 -24.53
C ASP A 36 -14.09 -5.78 -23.99
N LEU A 37 -13.89 -5.16 -22.83
CA LEU A 37 -12.63 -5.12 -22.10
C LEU A 37 -12.73 -6.01 -20.87
N THR A 38 -12.33 -7.26 -21.00
CA THR A 38 -12.32 -8.20 -19.89
C THR A 38 -11.18 -7.90 -18.91
N PRO A 39 -11.27 -8.31 -17.63
CA PRO A 39 -10.16 -8.21 -16.68
C PRO A 39 -8.86 -8.84 -17.20
N ARG A 40 -8.93 -9.97 -17.90
CA ARG A 40 -7.79 -10.63 -18.55
C ARG A 40 -7.16 -9.75 -19.64
N SER A 41 -7.99 -9.12 -20.49
CA SER A 41 -7.50 -8.23 -21.54
C SER A 41 -6.84 -6.98 -20.95
N LEU A 42 -7.39 -6.49 -19.83
CA LEU A 42 -6.81 -5.35 -19.09
C LEU A 42 -5.42 -5.69 -18.54
N ASP A 43 -5.24 -6.86 -17.96
CA ASP A 43 -3.93 -7.32 -17.48
C ASP A 43 -2.92 -7.45 -18.62
N ALA A 44 -3.34 -8.03 -19.74
CA ALA A 44 -2.47 -8.14 -20.91
C ALA A 44 -1.99 -6.76 -21.39
N ILE A 45 -2.88 -5.79 -21.58
CA ILE A 45 -2.53 -4.43 -22.02
C ILE A 45 -1.63 -3.75 -20.99
N SER A 46 -2.01 -3.79 -19.71
CA SER A 46 -1.28 -3.09 -18.64
C SER A 46 0.14 -3.63 -18.46
N SER A 47 0.40 -4.87 -18.82
CA SER A 47 1.71 -5.50 -18.68
C SER A 47 2.79 -4.97 -19.64
N TYR A 48 2.39 -4.40 -20.78
CA TYR A 48 3.36 -3.96 -21.79
C TYR A 48 4.28 -2.85 -21.29
N GLY A 49 3.78 -1.95 -20.45
CA GLY A 49 4.60 -0.88 -19.86
C GLY A 49 5.79 -1.45 -19.09
N GLU A 50 5.53 -2.39 -18.20
CA GLU A 50 6.56 -3.01 -17.36
C GLU A 50 7.51 -3.92 -18.16
N LYS A 51 6.98 -4.66 -19.14
CA LYS A 51 7.80 -5.48 -20.05
C LYS A 51 8.79 -4.63 -20.84
N MET A 52 8.30 -3.58 -21.53
CA MET A 52 9.15 -2.68 -22.29
C MET A 52 10.15 -1.93 -21.41
N SER A 53 9.72 -1.45 -20.25
CA SER A 53 10.58 -0.74 -19.29
C SER A 53 11.74 -1.62 -18.82
N SER A 54 11.49 -2.88 -18.47
CA SER A 54 12.55 -3.80 -18.01
C SER A 54 13.60 -4.07 -19.11
N ILE A 55 13.19 -4.24 -20.36
CA ILE A 55 14.10 -4.41 -21.51
C ILE A 55 14.98 -3.17 -21.70
N ILE A 56 14.37 -1.98 -21.66
CA ILE A 56 15.10 -0.70 -21.77
C ILE A 56 16.09 -0.55 -20.62
N CYS A 57 15.70 -0.91 -19.38
CA CYS A 57 16.60 -0.85 -18.23
C CYS A 57 17.80 -1.79 -18.38
N VAL A 58 17.61 -3.00 -18.88
CA VAL A 58 18.70 -3.95 -19.15
C VAL A 58 19.68 -3.35 -20.13
N ALA A 59 19.23 -2.84 -21.27
CA ALA A 59 20.07 -2.22 -22.27
C ALA A 59 20.84 -0.99 -21.73
N ALA A 60 20.17 -0.17 -20.90
CA ALA A 60 20.80 0.97 -20.26
C ALA A 60 21.89 0.55 -19.25
N PHE A 61 21.64 -0.47 -18.44
CA PHE A 61 22.62 -1.00 -17.48
C PHE A 61 23.82 -1.64 -18.19
N GLN A 62 23.59 -2.40 -19.26
CA GLN A 62 24.66 -2.98 -20.07
C GLN A 62 25.53 -1.91 -20.70
N LYS A 63 24.92 -0.82 -21.21
CA LYS A 63 25.66 0.35 -21.71
C LYS A 63 26.54 1.01 -20.65
N LEU A 64 26.13 0.96 -19.38
CA LEU A 64 26.92 1.43 -18.24
C LEU A 64 27.97 0.40 -17.76
N GLY A 65 28.10 -0.73 -18.42
CA GLY A 65 29.07 -1.79 -18.09
C GLY A 65 28.59 -2.74 -17.00
N LEU A 66 27.31 -2.67 -16.58
CA LEU A 66 26.73 -3.60 -15.63
C LEU A 66 26.33 -4.92 -16.33
N PRO A 67 26.58 -6.09 -15.74
CA PRO A 67 26.24 -7.38 -16.34
C PRO A 67 24.74 -7.71 -16.18
N ALA A 68 23.88 -6.80 -16.61
CA ALA A 68 22.43 -6.92 -16.51
C ALA A 68 21.88 -8.01 -17.45
N VAL A 69 20.86 -8.74 -16.99
CA VAL A 69 20.16 -9.77 -17.75
C VAL A 69 18.66 -9.59 -17.57
N HIS A 70 17.91 -9.58 -18.66
CA HIS A 70 16.45 -9.57 -18.61
C HIS A 70 15.93 -10.92 -18.12
N VAL A 71 14.97 -10.87 -17.20
CA VAL A 71 14.20 -12.02 -16.74
C VAL A 71 12.73 -11.69 -16.94
N ASP A 72 12.01 -12.52 -17.68
CA ASP A 72 10.56 -12.34 -17.83
C ASP A 72 9.86 -12.57 -16.49
N ALA A 73 9.21 -11.54 -15.98
CA ALA A 73 8.47 -11.62 -14.73
C ALA A 73 7.36 -12.69 -14.77
N CYS A 74 6.79 -12.98 -15.94
CA CYS A 74 5.77 -14.00 -16.12
C CYS A 74 6.31 -15.43 -15.90
N GLU A 75 7.61 -15.64 -16.01
CA GLU A 75 8.25 -16.95 -15.72
C GLU A 75 8.51 -17.14 -14.22
N VAL A 76 8.53 -16.07 -13.44
CA VAL A 76 8.97 -16.08 -12.04
C VAL A 76 7.86 -15.70 -11.08
N MET A 77 7.07 -14.65 -11.38
CA MET A 77 5.97 -14.19 -10.55
C MET A 77 4.71 -15.03 -10.84
N ILE A 78 4.62 -16.18 -10.20
CA ILE A 78 3.51 -17.12 -10.38
C ILE A 78 2.33 -16.72 -9.48
N THR A 79 1.13 -16.64 -10.05
CA THR A 79 -0.10 -16.21 -9.38
C THR A 79 -1.25 -17.20 -9.60
N ASP A 80 -2.39 -16.90 -9.01
CA ASP A 80 -3.69 -17.47 -9.43
C ASP A 80 -4.21 -16.77 -10.71
N ASN A 81 -5.46 -17.03 -11.09
CA ASN A 81 -6.12 -16.44 -12.26
C ASN A 81 -7.13 -15.32 -11.89
N SER A 82 -6.98 -14.69 -10.74
CA SER A 82 -7.80 -13.56 -10.30
C SER A 82 -7.32 -12.27 -10.97
N PHE A 83 -7.62 -12.12 -12.29
CA PHE A 83 -7.16 -10.98 -13.09
C PHE A 83 -7.40 -9.63 -12.43
N THR A 84 -6.49 -8.68 -12.62
CA THR A 84 -6.39 -7.32 -12.05
C THR A 84 -6.01 -7.26 -10.57
N ARG A 85 -6.08 -8.40 -9.86
CA ARG A 85 -5.70 -8.55 -8.43
C ARG A 85 -5.25 -9.98 -8.16
N ALA A 86 -4.36 -10.49 -9.01
CA ALA A 86 -3.91 -11.87 -8.89
C ALA A 86 -3.17 -12.12 -7.57
N GLU A 87 -3.51 -13.24 -6.93
CA GLU A 87 -2.88 -13.64 -5.67
C GLU A 87 -1.59 -14.40 -5.96
N PRO A 88 -0.43 -13.90 -5.50
CA PRO A 88 0.85 -14.56 -5.69
C PRO A 88 0.92 -15.92 -4.97
N GLN A 89 1.67 -16.85 -5.54
CA GLN A 89 1.92 -18.18 -4.96
C GLN A 89 3.38 -18.28 -4.48
N PRO A 90 3.67 -17.96 -3.20
CA PRO A 90 5.05 -17.81 -2.69
C PRO A 90 5.95 -19.01 -2.92
N GLU A 91 5.43 -20.23 -2.76
CA GLU A 91 6.21 -21.46 -2.97
C GLU A 91 6.61 -21.63 -4.43
N ALA A 92 5.69 -21.37 -5.37
CA ALA A 92 5.97 -21.44 -6.80
C ALA A 92 6.94 -20.35 -7.25
N ILE A 93 6.81 -19.13 -6.71
CA ILE A 93 7.75 -18.02 -6.93
C ILE A 93 9.14 -18.41 -6.42
N ALA A 94 9.24 -18.96 -5.22
CA ALA A 94 10.52 -19.39 -4.65
C ALA A 94 11.18 -20.52 -5.47
N GLU A 95 10.40 -21.44 -6.02
CA GLU A 95 10.88 -22.49 -6.92
C GLU A 95 11.40 -21.90 -8.23
N ALA A 96 10.64 -21.03 -8.88
CA ALA A 96 11.04 -20.34 -10.09
C ALA A 96 12.30 -19.46 -9.88
N CYS A 97 12.41 -18.75 -8.76
CA CYS A 97 13.60 -17.99 -8.40
C CYS A 97 14.84 -18.89 -8.23
N ARG A 98 14.68 -20.05 -7.60
CA ARG A 98 15.79 -21.01 -7.46
C ARG A 98 16.27 -21.55 -8.80
N ALA A 99 15.35 -21.74 -9.75
CA ALA A 99 15.66 -22.27 -11.07
C ALA A 99 16.32 -21.24 -11.98
N SER A 100 15.83 -20.01 -12.02
CA SER A 100 16.21 -19.01 -13.04
C SER A 100 16.97 -17.79 -12.50
N VAL A 101 16.66 -17.29 -11.30
CA VAL A 101 17.22 -16.02 -10.79
C VAL A 101 18.49 -16.25 -9.97
N ILE A 102 18.44 -17.14 -8.99
CA ILE A 102 19.59 -17.39 -8.09
C ILE A 102 20.84 -17.82 -8.85
N PRO A 103 20.80 -18.66 -9.89
CA PRO A 103 21.97 -18.98 -10.69
C PRO A 103 22.60 -17.77 -11.38
N LEU A 104 21.79 -16.82 -11.87
CA LEU A 104 22.27 -15.57 -12.48
C LEU A 104 23.01 -14.71 -11.46
N VAL A 105 22.41 -14.52 -10.27
CA VAL A 105 23.04 -13.75 -9.19
C VAL A 105 24.37 -14.40 -8.77
N ARG A 106 24.42 -15.71 -8.59
CA ARG A 106 25.66 -16.44 -8.27
C ARG A 106 26.73 -16.34 -9.36
N ALA A 107 26.32 -16.15 -10.60
CA ALA A 107 27.24 -15.87 -11.74
C ALA A 107 27.66 -14.40 -11.83
N GLY A 108 27.33 -13.57 -10.84
CA GLY A 108 27.65 -12.14 -10.81
C GLY A 108 26.83 -11.30 -11.78
N LYS A 109 25.69 -11.81 -12.26
CA LYS A 109 24.78 -11.05 -13.12
C LYS A 109 23.79 -10.26 -12.28
N VAL A 110 23.21 -9.22 -12.90
CA VAL A 110 22.14 -8.39 -12.33
C VAL A 110 20.84 -8.71 -13.05
N PRO A 111 19.96 -9.59 -12.48
CA PRO A 111 18.66 -9.87 -13.04
C PRO A 111 17.77 -8.62 -12.97
N VAL A 112 17.14 -8.25 -14.07
CA VAL A 112 16.19 -7.13 -14.17
C VAL A 112 14.87 -7.66 -14.70
N MET A 113 13.77 -7.34 -14.02
CA MET A 113 12.44 -7.76 -14.44
C MET A 113 11.41 -6.68 -14.16
N GLY A 114 10.26 -6.75 -14.84
CA GLY A 114 9.13 -5.91 -14.57
C GLY A 114 8.45 -6.28 -13.24
N GLY A 115 8.18 -5.30 -12.39
CA GLY A 115 7.29 -5.49 -11.26
C GLY A 115 5.82 -5.49 -11.67
N PHE A 116 4.88 -5.65 -10.71
CA PHE A 116 3.44 -5.58 -10.92
C PHE A 116 2.82 -6.72 -11.75
N ILE A 117 3.58 -7.37 -12.62
CA ILE A 117 3.14 -8.41 -13.56
C ILE A 117 3.59 -9.80 -13.14
N GLY A 118 2.80 -10.81 -13.51
CA GLY A 118 3.09 -12.23 -13.32
C GLY A 118 2.32 -13.08 -14.31
N SER A 119 2.23 -14.38 -14.05
CA SER A 119 1.43 -15.30 -14.83
C SER A 119 0.64 -16.28 -13.97
N ALA A 120 -0.55 -16.64 -14.46
CA ALA A 120 -1.40 -17.63 -13.81
C ALA A 120 -0.74 -19.02 -13.89
N LYS A 121 -0.65 -19.71 -12.75
CA LYS A 121 0.01 -21.01 -12.61
C LYS A 121 -0.43 -22.02 -13.64
N GLY A 122 0.53 -22.69 -14.27
CA GLY A 122 0.28 -23.73 -15.28
C GLY A 122 -0.21 -23.19 -16.62
N THR A 123 -0.17 -21.87 -16.82
CA THR A 123 -0.53 -21.19 -18.06
C THR A 123 0.52 -20.11 -18.37
N ASN A 124 0.51 -19.57 -19.58
CA ASN A 124 1.31 -18.39 -19.93
C ASN A 124 0.44 -17.12 -19.97
N ILE A 125 -0.68 -17.11 -19.21
CA ILE A 125 -1.61 -15.99 -19.23
C ILE A 125 -1.09 -14.94 -18.23
N THR A 126 -0.78 -13.75 -18.75
CA THR A 126 -0.34 -12.61 -17.93
C THR A 126 -1.42 -12.19 -16.96
N THR A 127 -1.00 -11.92 -15.73
CA THR A 127 -1.81 -11.40 -14.63
C THR A 127 -1.16 -10.15 -14.06
N THR A 128 -1.92 -9.34 -13.31
CA THR A 128 -1.39 -8.19 -12.58
C THR A 128 -1.76 -8.26 -11.10
N LEU A 129 -0.86 -7.75 -10.25
CA LEU A 129 -1.00 -7.78 -8.78
C LEU A 129 -1.88 -6.65 -8.23
N GLY A 130 -2.36 -5.76 -9.10
CA GLY A 130 -3.17 -4.61 -8.69
C GLY A 130 -2.36 -3.49 -8.04
N ARG A 131 -3.03 -2.68 -7.21
CA ARG A 131 -2.41 -1.47 -6.60
C ARG A 131 -1.22 -1.83 -5.72
N GLY A 132 -0.10 -1.10 -5.90
CA GLY A 132 1.15 -1.35 -5.18
C GLY A 132 1.88 -2.62 -5.66
N GLY A 133 1.50 -3.17 -6.82
CA GLY A 133 2.02 -4.42 -7.34
C GLY A 133 3.54 -4.43 -7.56
N SER A 134 4.17 -3.30 -7.88
CA SER A 134 5.63 -3.23 -8.04
C SER A 134 6.35 -3.42 -6.71
N ASP A 135 5.92 -2.73 -5.64
CA ASP A 135 6.47 -2.89 -4.30
C ASP A 135 6.21 -4.32 -3.77
N TYR A 136 5.03 -4.86 -4.08
CA TYR A 136 4.67 -6.23 -3.73
C TYR A 136 5.56 -7.25 -4.44
N SER A 137 5.83 -7.04 -5.74
CA SER A 137 6.79 -7.87 -6.49
C SER A 137 8.18 -7.83 -5.87
N ALA A 138 8.68 -6.65 -5.50
CA ALA A 138 9.99 -6.51 -4.85
C ALA A 138 10.05 -7.28 -3.51
N SER A 139 9.00 -7.20 -2.71
CA SER A 139 8.92 -7.90 -1.43
C SER A 139 8.84 -9.43 -1.59
N LEU A 140 8.01 -9.91 -2.51
CA LEU A 140 7.90 -11.35 -2.82
C LEU A 140 9.22 -11.90 -3.36
N PHE A 141 9.86 -11.11 -4.22
CA PHE A 141 11.16 -11.45 -4.80
C PHE A 141 12.24 -11.52 -3.74
N GLY A 142 12.37 -10.47 -2.94
CA GLY A 142 13.31 -10.43 -1.83
C GLY A 142 13.13 -11.60 -0.86
N ALA A 143 11.88 -11.96 -0.57
CA ALA A 143 11.54 -13.13 0.23
C ALA A 143 11.97 -14.44 -0.45
N ALA A 144 11.69 -14.60 -1.76
CA ALA A 144 11.98 -15.80 -2.53
C ALA A 144 13.48 -16.08 -2.69
N VAL A 145 14.29 -15.01 -2.83
CA VAL A 145 15.77 -15.14 -2.96
C VAL A 145 16.48 -15.04 -1.60
N GLN A 146 15.75 -14.81 -0.50
CA GLN A 146 16.30 -14.58 0.84
C GLN A 146 17.29 -13.40 0.85
N ALA A 147 16.85 -12.26 0.33
CA ALA A 147 17.66 -11.06 0.22
C ALA A 147 18.10 -10.54 1.60
N GLU A 148 19.26 -9.91 1.67
CA GLU A 148 19.74 -9.24 2.89
C GLU A 148 18.94 -7.97 3.20
N ALA A 149 18.43 -7.32 2.16
CA ALA A 149 17.59 -6.13 2.25
C ALA A 149 16.74 -5.96 0.97
N ILE A 150 15.67 -5.19 1.08
CA ILE A 150 14.85 -4.72 -0.05
C ILE A 150 14.88 -3.20 -0.04
N GLU A 151 15.17 -2.60 -1.18
CA GLU A 151 15.20 -1.16 -1.36
C GLU A 151 14.08 -0.73 -2.31
N ILE A 152 13.19 0.13 -1.82
CA ILE A 152 12.10 0.74 -2.59
C ILE A 152 12.52 2.18 -2.92
N TRP A 153 12.97 2.37 -4.15
CA TRP A 153 13.36 3.67 -4.68
C TRP A 153 12.15 4.41 -5.25
N THR A 154 11.81 5.55 -4.66
CA THR A 154 10.62 6.33 -5.01
C THR A 154 10.95 7.83 -5.11
N ASP A 155 9.95 8.69 -5.23
CA ASP A 155 10.10 10.15 -5.33
C ASP A 155 9.99 10.88 -3.97
N VAL A 156 9.89 10.14 -2.86
CA VAL A 156 9.83 10.68 -1.49
C VAL A 156 11.06 10.26 -0.68
N ASP A 157 11.43 11.08 0.31
CA ASP A 157 12.64 10.85 1.14
C ASP A 157 12.53 9.67 2.11
N GLY A 158 11.37 9.07 2.23
CA GLY A 158 11.04 8.06 3.21
C GLY A 158 9.73 8.39 3.92
N MET A 159 9.49 7.74 5.05
CA MET A 159 8.33 8.02 5.89
C MET A 159 8.60 9.22 6.79
N LEU A 160 7.64 10.13 6.88
CA LEU A 160 7.74 11.36 7.65
C LEU A 160 6.80 11.33 8.86
N THR A 161 7.11 12.12 9.88
CA THR A 161 6.27 12.28 11.09
C THR A 161 4.89 12.87 10.81
N ALA A 162 4.66 13.46 9.65
CA ALA A 162 3.37 13.87 9.08
C ALA A 162 3.50 14.13 7.58
N ASP A 163 2.36 14.33 6.88
CA ASP A 163 2.36 14.77 5.48
C ASP A 163 2.98 16.19 5.39
N PRO A 164 4.09 16.38 4.65
CA PRO A 164 4.77 17.68 4.55
C PRO A 164 3.92 18.77 3.86
N ARG A 165 2.88 18.38 3.12
CA ARG A 165 1.90 19.32 2.53
C ARG A 165 0.95 19.91 3.57
N VAL A 166 0.82 19.24 4.74
CA VAL A 166 -0.02 19.66 5.86
C VAL A 166 0.81 20.26 6.99
N VAL A 167 1.98 19.69 7.25
CA VAL A 167 2.89 20.03 8.35
C VAL A 167 4.27 20.32 7.79
N ASN A 168 4.64 21.59 7.66
CA ASN A 168 5.87 22.02 6.97
C ASN A 168 7.17 21.58 7.68
N ASN A 169 7.12 21.31 8.98
CA ASN A 169 8.26 20.85 9.80
C ASN A 169 8.23 19.35 10.08
N ALA A 170 7.56 18.57 9.24
CA ALA A 170 7.60 17.11 9.30
C ALA A 170 9.05 16.61 9.19
N LYS A 171 9.41 15.63 10.03
CA LYS A 171 10.77 15.09 10.14
C LYS A 171 10.83 13.69 9.53
N LEU A 172 11.98 13.33 8.95
CA LEU A 172 12.22 11.98 8.47
C LEU A 172 12.26 10.99 9.66
N ILE A 173 11.58 9.86 9.50
CA ILE A 173 11.65 8.73 10.41
C ILE A 173 12.73 7.80 9.89
N GLU A 174 13.93 7.83 10.49
CA GLU A 174 15.06 7.01 10.02
C GLU A 174 14.81 5.50 10.18
N GLN A 175 14.09 5.10 11.23
CA GLN A 175 13.71 3.70 11.47
C GLN A 175 12.31 3.62 12.08
N ILE A 176 11.50 2.67 11.60
CA ILE A 176 10.14 2.45 12.07
C ILE A 176 9.84 0.94 12.12
N ALA A 177 9.00 0.54 13.07
CA ALA A 177 8.50 -0.82 13.10
C ALA A 177 7.49 -1.06 11.97
N PHE A 178 7.42 -2.28 11.51
CA PHE A 178 6.53 -2.67 10.42
C PHE A 178 5.06 -2.39 10.72
N ASP A 179 4.62 -2.70 11.94
CA ASP A 179 3.23 -2.49 12.34
C ASP A 179 2.87 -1.00 12.32
N GLU A 180 3.78 -0.13 12.80
CA GLU A 180 3.59 1.32 12.73
C GLU A 180 3.56 1.83 11.29
N ALA A 181 4.46 1.32 10.43
CA ALA A 181 4.49 1.67 9.00
C ALA A 181 3.20 1.25 8.29
N SER A 182 2.64 0.08 8.64
CA SER A 182 1.37 -0.43 8.11
C SER A 182 0.19 0.45 8.52
N GLU A 183 0.13 0.88 9.78
CA GLU A 183 -0.90 1.80 10.25
C GLU A 183 -0.83 3.15 9.53
N LEU A 184 0.37 3.73 9.39
CA LEU A 184 0.56 4.98 8.68
C LEU A 184 0.11 4.92 7.22
N ALA A 185 0.43 3.83 6.53
CA ALA A 185 0.03 3.64 5.14
C ALA A 185 -1.49 3.51 4.97
N SER A 186 -2.18 2.93 5.95
CA SER A 186 -3.65 2.80 5.96
C SER A 186 -4.36 4.16 6.10
N PHE A 187 -3.73 5.12 6.79
CA PHE A 187 -4.30 6.46 7.04
C PHE A 187 -3.76 7.55 6.12
N GLY A 188 -3.17 7.22 4.98
CA GLY A 188 -2.88 8.18 3.92
C GLY A 188 -1.41 8.55 3.74
N ALA A 189 -0.48 7.96 4.48
CA ALA A 189 0.92 8.02 4.15
C ALA A 189 1.17 7.17 2.89
N LYS A 190 1.05 7.79 1.70
CA LYS A 190 1.12 7.13 0.38
C LYS A 190 2.54 6.66 0.00
N VAL A 191 3.32 6.20 0.97
CA VAL A 191 4.70 5.79 0.73
C VAL A 191 4.79 4.33 0.32
N LEU A 192 3.99 3.46 0.99
CA LEU A 192 3.92 2.03 0.72
C LEU A 192 2.51 1.52 1.01
N HIS A 193 2.09 0.46 0.32
CA HIS A 193 0.87 -0.24 0.71
C HIS A 193 1.22 -1.30 1.77
N PRO A 194 0.49 -1.40 2.91
CA PRO A 194 0.85 -2.28 4.03
C PRO A 194 1.09 -3.73 3.63
N ASN A 195 0.21 -4.27 2.80
CA ASN A 195 0.27 -5.67 2.39
C ASN A 195 1.45 -5.99 1.47
N THR A 196 2.04 -4.97 0.83
CA THR A 196 3.10 -5.20 -0.17
C THR A 196 4.42 -5.62 0.44
N ILE A 197 4.71 -5.21 1.67
CA ILE A 197 5.97 -5.55 2.35
C ILE A 197 5.84 -6.70 3.36
N ALA A 198 4.63 -7.22 3.57
CA ALA A 198 4.37 -8.35 4.48
C ALA A 198 5.23 -9.60 4.22
N PRO A 199 5.50 -10.03 2.96
CA PRO A 199 6.38 -11.18 2.69
C PRO A 199 7.79 -11.00 3.24
N ALA A 200 8.39 -9.82 3.07
CA ALA A 200 9.72 -9.49 3.57
C ALA A 200 9.77 -9.53 5.10
N VAL A 201 8.77 -8.93 5.73
CA VAL A 201 8.70 -8.80 7.19
C VAL A 201 8.59 -10.12 7.90
N ARG A 202 7.77 -11.05 7.38
CA ARG A 202 7.64 -12.41 7.93
C ARG A 202 8.98 -13.16 7.99
N LEU A 203 9.93 -12.79 7.13
CA LEU A 203 11.27 -13.38 7.07
C LEU A 203 12.33 -12.51 7.76
N GLY A 204 11.94 -11.39 8.38
CA GLY A 204 12.87 -10.47 9.03
C GLY A 204 13.76 -9.68 8.08
N ILE A 205 13.41 -9.60 6.79
CA ILE A 205 14.16 -8.86 5.78
C ILE A 205 13.85 -7.37 5.93
N PRO A 206 14.85 -6.51 6.18
CA PRO A 206 14.63 -5.06 6.28
C PRO A 206 14.24 -4.48 4.92
N VAL A 207 13.28 -3.54 4.95
CA VAL A 207 12.86 -2.79 3.77
C VAL A 207 13.29 -1.33 3.93
N PHE A 208 13.95 -0.78 2.93
CA PHE A 208 14.35 0.63 2.90
C PHE A 208 13.48 1.38 1.90
N VAL A 209 13.01 2.55 2.29
CA VAL A 209 12.35 3.52 1.41
C VAL A 209 13.32 4.65 1.15
N LEU A 210 13.73 4.82 -0.11
CA LEU A 210 14.80 5.69 -0.55
C LEU A 210 14.34 6.61 -1.67
N ASN A 211 14.94 7.81 -1.76
CA ASN A 211 14.61 8.77 -2.80
C ASN A 211 15.52 8.62 -4.02
N SER A 212 14.95 8.22 -5.17
CA SER A 212 15.70 8.05 -6.42
C SER A 212 16.31 9.36 -6.97
N ARG A 213 15.79 10.52 -6.56
CA ARG A 213 16.32 11.83 -6.93
C ARG A 213 17.39 12.35 -5.95
N ARG A 214 17.49 11.73 -4.78
CA ARG A 214 18.45 12.05 -3.70
C ARG A 214 19.03 10.76 -3.13
N PRO A 215 19.81 9.99 -3.89
CA PRO A 215 20.28 8.67 -3.53
C PRO A 215 21.22 8.65 -2.32
N GLU A 216 21.82 9.79 -1.97
CA GLU A 216 22.63 9.99 -0.76
C GLU A 216 21.80 10.17 0.51
N GLY A 217 20.48 10.29 0.38
CA GLY A 217 19.57 10.45 1.52
C GLY A 217 19.50 9.18 2.37
N LYS A 218 19.29 9.33 3.68
CA LYS A 218 19.23 8.20 4.61
C LYS A 218 18.02 7.28 4.39
N GLY A 219 16.91 7.83 3.90
CA GLY A 219 15.65 7.11 3.77
C GLY A 219 15.04 6.65 5.09
N THR A 220 14.08 5.74 5.00
CA THR A 220 13.46 5.07 6.16
C THR A 220 13.74 3.59 6.10
N LYS A 221 14.27 3.03 7.18
CA LYS A 221 14.43 1.59 7.38
C LYS A 221 13.21 1.04 8.11
N ILE A 222 12.50 0.09 7.50
CA ILE A 222 11.37 -0.63 8.08
C ILE A 222 11.84 -2.00 8.52
N THR A 223 11.65 -2.33 9.79
CA THR A 223 12.11 -3.60 10.40
C THR A 223 11.02 -4.19 11.27
N PHE A 224 11.16 -5.46 11.63
CA PHE A 224 10.25 -6.10 12.58
C PHE A 224 10.34 -5.43 13.96
N GLU A 225 11.55 -5.12 14.39
CA GLU A 225 11.80 -4.40 15.65
C GLU A 225 12.40 -3.03 15.33
N ALA A 226 11.86 -2.00 15.94
CA ALA A 226 12.39 -0.63 15.90
C ALA A 226 12.37 -0.02 17.31
N PRO A 227 13.14 1.06 17.55
CA PRO A 227 13.08 1.78 18.82
C PRO A 227 11.65 2.24 19.12
N LYS A 228 11.07 1.77 20.22
CA LYS A 228 9.73 2.19 20.65
C LYS A 228 9.70 3.68 20.95
N ARG A 229 8.83 4.40 20.26
CA ARG A 229 8.52 5.80 20.50
C ARG A 229 7.10 5.92 20.98
N ALA A 230 6.82 6.86 21.87
CA ALA A 230 5.43 7.14 22.27
C ALA A 230 4.58 7.48 21.05
N VAL A 231 5.09 8.36 20.19
CA VAL A 231 4.47 8.71 18.91
C VAL A 231 5.54 8.75 17.83
N SER A 232 5.30 8.06 16.73
CA SER A 232 6.18 8.02 15.55
C SER A 232 5.70 8.94 14.45
N ALA A 233 4.38 9.06 14.25
CA ALA A 233 3.81 9.95 13.25
C ALA A 233 2.34 10.30 13.51
N ILE A 234 1.89 11.35 12.80
CA ILE A 234 0.50 11.79 12.72
C ILE A 234 0.03 11.66 11.27
N ALA A 235 -1.01 10.88 11.04
CA ALA A 235 -1.63 10.72 9.72
C ALA A 235 -3.04 11.31 9.69
N GLY A 236 -3.53 11.60 8.50
CA GLY A 236 -4.88 12.11 8.33
C GLY A 236 -5.48 11.74 6.99
N LYS A 237 -6.80 11.50 6.98
CA LYS A 237 -7.59 11.13 5.82
C LYS A 237 -8.86 11.97 5.79
N ASN A 238 -9.10 12.67 4.68
CA ASN A 238 -10.30 13.46 4.45
C ASN A 238 -11.39 12.64 3.74
N ALA A 239 -12.57 13.23 3.64
CA ALA A 239 -13.71 12.75 2.85
C ALA A 239 -14.22 11.35 3.26
N VAL A 240 -14.25 11.07 4.56
CA VAL A 240 -14.86 9.83 5.07
C VAL A 240 -16.31 10.06 5.52
N SER A 241 -17.11 9.00 5.49
CA SER A 241 -18.46 8.97 6.04
C SER A 241 -18.46 8.12 7.32
N LEU A 242 -19.00 8.67 8.39
CA LEU A 242 -19.20 7.97 9.66
C LEU A 242 -20.64 7.42 9.70
N ILE A 243 -20.78 6.11 9.75
CA ILE A 243 -22.06 5.41 9.88
C ILE A 243 -22.19 4.97 11.32
N LYS A 244 -23.33 5.27 11.94
CA LYS A 244 -23.67 4.85 13.30
C LYS A 244 -24.94 4.00 13.26
N ILE A 245 -24.87 2.83 13.86
CA ILE A 245 -25.98 1.88 13.92
C ILE A 245 -26.30 1.63 15.39
N GLY A 246 -27.50 2.00 15.80
CA GLY A 246 -28.04 1.70 17.13
C GLY A 246 -29.03 0.54 17.03
N SER A 247 -28.85 -0.49 17.84
CA SER A 247 -29.77 -1.63 17.85
C SER A 247 -29.86 -2.26 19.23
N PRO A 248 -31.00 -2.17 19.91
CA PRO A 248 -31.26 -2.94 21.14
C PRO A 248 -31.14 -4.45 20.93
N ARG A 249 -31.32 -4.91 19.67
CA ARG A 249 -31.15 -6.32 19.29
C ARG A 249 -29.72 -6.81 19.35
N MET A 250 -28.73 -5.90 19.36
CA MET A 250 -27.31 -6.24 19.46
C MET A 250 -27.00 -6.81 20.86
N LEU A 251 -27.72 -6.36 21.89
CA LEU A 251 -27.55 -6.83 23.24
C LEU A 251 -27.89 -8.33 23.31
N LEU A 252 -26.96 -9.16 23.81
CA LEU A 252 -27.09 -10.61 23.97
C LEU A 252 -27.42 -11.38 22.66
N THR A 253 -27.24 -10.80 21.50
CA THR A 253 -27.48 -11.47 20.20
C THR A 253 -26.19 -11.92 19.57
N GLU A 254 -26.03 -13.21 19.38
CA GLU A 254 -24.91 -13.78 18.64
C GLU A 254 -25.06 -13.49 17.14
N GLY A 255 -23.94 -13.21 16.48
CA GLY A 255 -23.89 -13.04 15.03
C GLY A 255 -24.27 -11.65 14.50
N PHE A 256 -24.63 -10.67 15.33
CA PHE A 256 -25.00 -9.32 14.86
C PHE A 256 -23.89 -8.67 14.01
N LEU A 257 -22.64 -8.68 14.49
CA LEU A 257 -21.51 -8.12 13.75
C LEU A 257 -21.25 -8.87 12.45
N ARG A 258 -21.46 -10.19 12.41
CA ARG A 258 -21.37 -10.95 11.17
C ARG A 258 -22.37 -10.43 10.14
N SER A 259 -23.65 -10.33 10.48
CA SER A 259 -24.68 -9.83 9.57
C SER A 259 -24.41 -8.40 9.10
N LEU A 260 -23.81 -7.58 9.96
CA LEU A 260 -23.41 -6.23 9.63
C LEU A 260 -22.29 -6.24 8.56
N PHE A 261 -21.21 -7.00 8.77
CA PHE A 261 -20.10 -7.04 7.83
C PHE A 261 -20.43 -7.77 6.52
N GLU A 262 -21.35 -8.74 6.51
CA GLU A 262 -21.89 -9.38 5.30
C GLU A 262 -22.56 -8.35 4.35
N ILE A 263 -23.12 -7.25 4.88
CA ILE A 263 -23.65 -6.16 4.05
C ILE A 263 -22.50 -5.45 3.33
N PHE A 264 -21.42 -5.10 4.04
CA PHE A 264 -20.26 -4.45 3.42
C PHE A 264 -19.56 -5.33 2.39
N GLU A 265 -19.44 -6.64 2.68
CA GLU A 265 -18.90 -7.63 1.74
C GLU A 265 -19.74 -7.70 0.46
N ARG A 266 -21.07 -7.78 0.56
CA ARG A 266 -22.00 -7.80 -0.59
C ARG A 266 -21.87 -6.56 -1.47
N HIS A 267 -21.62 -5.42 -0.84
CA HIS A 267 -21.39 -4.15 -1.55
C HIS A 267 -19.94 -3.92 -1.93
N HIS A 268 -19.03 -4.89 -1.72
CA HIS A 268 -17.59 -4.78 -2.00
C HIS A 268 -16.97 -3.49 -1.44
N THR A 269 -17.32 -3.12 -0.21
CA THR A 269 -16.89 -1.88 0.44
C THR A 269 -16.07 -2.19 1.68
N SER A 270 -14.84 -1.65 1.71
CA SER A 270 -13.97 -1.77 2.88
C SER A 270 -14.43 -0.82 3.99
N VAL A 271 -14.27 -1.26 5.23
CA VAL A 271 -14.47 -0.45 6.43
C VAL A 271 -13.10 -0.07 6.99
N ASP A 272 -12.87 1.22 7.29
CA ASP A 272 -11.58 1.70 7.79
C ASP A 272 -11.45 1.51 9.31
N VAL A 273 -12.35 2.08 10.08
CA VAL A 273 -12.31 2.08 11.55
C VAL A 273 -13.67 1.63 12.10
N VAL A 274 -13.64 0.83 13.16
CA VAL A 274 -14.84 0.35 13.84
C VAL A 274 -14.69 0.59 15.33
N ALA A 275 -15.74 1.12 15.95
CA ALA A 275 -15.90 1.15 17.39
C ALA A 275 -17.27 0.61 17.77
N THR A 276 -17.32 -0.23 18.79
CA THR A 276 -18.56 -0.90 19.22
C THR A 276 -18.85 -0.66 20.70
N SER A 277 -20.12 -0.66 21.03
CA SER A 277 -20.63 -0.80 22.39
C SER A 277 -21.62 -1.98 22.43
N GLU A 278 -22.26 -2.21 23.56
CA GLU A 278 -23.25 -3.29 23.70
C GLU A 278 -24.49 -3.11 22.81
N VAL A 279 -24.80 -1.87 22.41
CA VAL A 279 -26.04 -1.53 21.67
C VAL A 279 -25.81 -0.68 20.43
N SER A 280 -24.55 -0.43 20.07
CA SER A 280 -24.23 0.40 18.91
C SER A 280 -22.92 0.04 18.25
N VAL A 281 -22.85 0.26 16.94
CA VAL A 281 -21.63 0.19 16.13
C VAL A 281 -21.45 1.51 15.42
N SER A 282 -20.25 2.04 15.47
CA SER A 282 -19.81 3.18 14.66
C SER A 282 -18.68 2.72 13.74
N LEU A 283 -18.76 3.06 12.46
CA LEU A 283 -17.74 2.68 11.49
C LEU A 283 -17.54 3.76 10.43
N THR A 284 -16.37 3.78 9.82
CA THR A 284 -16.04 4.71 8.73
C THR A 284 -15.84 4.00 7.40
N VAL A 285 -16.28 4.67 6.33
CA VAL A 285 -16.03 4.28 4.94
C VAL A 285 -15.55 5.48 4.15
N ASP A 286 -14.66 5.27 3.19
CA ASP A 286 -14.10 6.33 2.33
C ASP A 286 -14.70 6.33 0.92
N ASP A 287 -15.36 5.23 0.49
CA ASP A 287 -16.05 5.16 -0.80
C ASP A 287 -17.53 5.58 -0.68
N PRO A 288 -17.92 6.74 -1.21
CA PRO A 288 -19.30 7.18 -1.18
C PRO A 288 -20.20 6.49 -2.23
N ALA A 289 -19.63 5.77 -3.20
CA ALA A 289 -20.38 5.29 -4.37
C ALA A 289 -21.51 4.31 -4.01
N ARG A 290 -21.34 3.50 -2.98
CA ARG A 290 -22.32 2.49 -2.55
C ARG A 290 -22.98 2.81 -1.21
N LEU A 291 -22.68 3.97 -0.64
CA LEU A 291 -23.09 4.36 0.72
C LEU A 291 -24.63 4.27 0.92
N GLU A 292 -25.43 4.76 -0.03
CA GLU A 292 -26.89 4.75 0.09
C GLU A 292 -27.47 3.33 0.08
N ALA A 293 -26.94 2.44 -0.75
CA ALA A 293 -27.35 1.04 -0.80
C ALA A 293 -26.98 0.31 0.49
N ILE A 294 -25.77 0.54 1.01
CA ILE A 294 -25.30 -0.01 2.29
C ILE A 294 -26.22 0.47 3.44
N VAL A 295 -26.51 1.76 3.50
CA VAL A 295 -27.38 2.35 4.54
C VAL A 295 -28.79 1.76 4.48
N SER A 296 -29.33 1.55 3.27
CA SER A 296 -30.63 0.92 3.07
C SER A 296 -30.69 -0.48 3.67
N ASP A 297 -29.64 -1.29 3.40
CA ASP A 297 -29.57 -2.66 3.95
C ASP A 297 -29.32 -2.67 5.46
N LEU A 298 -28.49 -1.77 5.97
CA LEU A 298 -28.19 -1.66 7.41
C LEU A 298 -29.42 -1.30 8.26
N ARG A 299 -30.42 -0.60 7.70
CA ARG A 299 -31.68 -0.27 8.40
C ARG A 299 -32.48 -1.51 8.83
N ALA A 300 -32.25 -2.65 8.20
CA ALA A 300 -32.85 -3.91 8.65
C ALA A 300 -32.28 -4.40 10.00
N LEU A 301 -31.08 -3.95 10.36
CA LEU A 301 -30.40 -4.33 11.60
C LEU A 301 -30.68 -3.38 12.77
N GLY A 302 -31.00 -2.10 12.50
CA GLY A 302 -31.23 -1.10 13.54
C GLY A 302 -31.42 0.31 13.01
N ASP A 303 -31.39 1.28 13.91
CA ASP A 303 -31.47 2.69 13.58
C ASP A 303 -30.11 3.16 13.03
N VAL A 304 -30.12 3.64 11.78
CA VAL A 304 -28.91 4.06 11.07
C VAL A 304 -28.87 5.56 10.89
N SER A 305 -27.79 6.18 11.32
CA SER A 305 -27.46 7.58 10.98
C SER A 305 -26.12 7.66 10.25
N VAL A 306 -26.03 8.63 9.33
CA VAL A 306 -24.82 8.87 8.52
C VAL A 306 -24.37 10.31 8.69
N GLU A 307 -23.12 10.47 9.08
CA GLU A 307 -22.46 11.78 9.16
C GLU A 307 -21.42 11.84 8.05
N ARG A 308 -21.71 12.62 6.98
CA ARG A 308 -20.78 12.90 5.88
C ARG A 308 -19.83 14.03 6.25
N ASN A 309 -18.82 14.24 5.39
CA ASN A 309 -17.83 15.29 5.58
C ASN A 309 -17.11 15.14 6.93
N ARG A 310 -16.68 13.93 7.19
CA ARG A 310 -15.81 13.59 8.31
C ARG A 310 -14.41 13.29 7.80
N GLY A 311 -13.45 13.36 8.69
CA GLY A 311 -12.09 12.94 8.43
C GLY A 311 -11.53 12.18 9.61
N ILE A 312 -10.49 11.43 9.33
CA ILE A 312 -9.75 10.65 10.32
C ILE A 312 -8.44 11.37 10.62
N VAL A 313 -8.08 11.43 11.89
CA VAL A 313 -6.74 11.79 12.35
C VAL A 313 -6.23 10.64 13.21
N ALA A 314 -5.08 10.09 12.85
CA ALA A 314 -4.46 8.97 13.53
C ALA A 314 -3.13 9.40 14.14
N VAL A 315 -2.91 9.05 15.40
CA VAL A 315 -1.63 9.14 16.11
C VAL A 315 -1.05 7.74 16.15
N VAL A 316 0.11 7.54 15.54
CA VAL A 316 0.76 6.23 15.42
C VAL A 316 2.06 6.22 16.20
N GLY A 317 2.29 5.18 16.99
CA GLY A 317 3.53 4.99 17.75
C GLY A 317 3.51 3.75 18.60
N GLY A 318 4.68 3.14 18.80
CA GLY A 318 4.84 1.83 19.45
C GLY A 318 4.55 1.79 20.95
N ALA A 319 4.28 2.93 21.61
CA ALA A 319 4.03 3.01 23.05
C ALA A 319 2.85 3.92 23.42
N ILE A 320 1.89 4.11 22.52
CA ILE A 320 0.71 4.96 22.78
C ILE A 320 -0.11 4.41 23.96
N ALA A 321 -0.26 3.09 24.04
CA ALA A 321 -1.04 2.42 25.08
C ALA A 321 -0.23 2.12 26.36
N ASP A 322 1.09 2.32 26.36
CA ASP A 322 1.95 1.99 27.52
C ASP A 322 1.75 2.94 28.72
N GLY A 323 0.78 3.82 28.64
CA GLY A 323 0.35 4.73 29.69
C GLY A 323 -0.67 5.73 29.17
N GLY A 324 -1.35 6.45 30.06
CA GLY A 324 -2.36 7.45 29.67
C GLY A 324 -1.80 8.76 29.14
N GLU A 325 -0.50 9.02 29.26
CA GLU A 325 0.12 10.31 28.99
C GLU A 325 0.04 10.69 27.49
N ALA A 326 0.42 9.77 26.60
CA ALA A 326 0.38 10.02 25.16
C ALA A 326 -1.07 10.27 24.68
N MET A 327 -2.02 9.48 25.17
CA MET A 327 -3.44 9.66 24.86
C MET A 327 -3.98 10.99 25.42
N ALA A 328 -3.69 11.30 26.67
CA ALA A 328 -4.10 12.56 27.29
C ALA A 328 -3.53 13.77 26.55
N ARG A 329 -2.27 13.71 26.15
CA ARG A 329 -1.58 14.74 25.36
C ARG A 329 -2.21 14.87 23.96
N ALA A 330 -2.54 13.77 23.32
CA ALA A 330 -3.20 13.77 22.01
C ALA A 330 -4.59 14.41 22.10
N LEU A 331 -5.42 14.02 23.05
CA LEU A 331 -6.75 14.60 23.24
C LEU A 331 -6.67 16.07 23.66
N GLY A 332 -5.73 16.42 24.54
CA GLY A 332 -5.50 17.83 24.96
C GLY A 332 -5.08 18.73 23.78
N ALA A 333 -4.27 18.22 22.85
CA ALA A 333 -3.82 18.96 21.68
C ALA A 333 -4.96 19.29 20.70
N LEU A 334 -6.04 18.52 20.70
CA LEU A 334 -7.21 18.81 19.85
C LEU A 334 -7.98 20.06 20.30
N GLY A 335 -7.86 20.45 21.57
CA GLY A 335 -8.54 21.61 22.13
C GLY A 335 -10.06 21.47 22.04
N ASP A 336 -10.69 22.40 21.36
CA ASP A 336 -12.16 22.49 21.14
C ASP A 336 -12.67 21.62 19.95
N THR A 337 -11.78 20.89 19.29
CA THR A 337 -12.15 20.05 18.14
C THR A 337 -13.07 18.92 18.59
N ARG A 338 -14.28 18.88 18.05
CA ARG A 338 -15.23 17.81 18.35
C ARG A 338 -14.74 16.48 17.78
N VAL A 339 -14.63 15.47 18.66
CA VAL A 339 -14.36 14.09 18.29
C VAL A 339 -15.69 13.34 18.19
N HIS A 340 -15.98 12.78 17.02
CA HIS A 340 -17.22 12.04 16.73
C HIS A 340 -17.11 10.55 17.06
N MET A 341 -15.88 10.03 16.99
CA MET A 341 -15.52 8.64 17.28
C MET A 341 -14.06 8.59 17.69
N LEU A 342 -13.75 7.71 18.64
CA LEU A 342 -12.41 7.41 19.12
C LEU A 342 -12.20 5.90 19.06
N SER A 343 -11.04 5.47 18.58
CA SER A 343 -10.65 4.06 18.56
C SER A 343 -9.17 3.92 18.92
N LEU A 344 -8.85 2.96 19.76
CA LEU A 344 -7.50 2.50 20.02
C LEU A 344 -7.35 1.12 19.40
N SER A 345 -6.27 0.91 18.60
CA SER A 345 -6.03 -0.40 18.00
C SER A 345 -5.76 -1.47 19.07
N ALA A 346 -6.07 -2.72 18.75
CA ALA A 346 -5.86 -3.84 19.66
C ALA A 346 -4.36 -4.03 20.03
N THR A 347 -3.47 -3.59 19.15
CA THR A 347 -2.02 -3.61 19.37
C THR A 347 -1.53 -2.42 20.20
N GLY A 348 -2.38 -1.41 20.44
CA GLY A 348 -2.02 -0.21 21.17
C GLY A 348 -1.12 0.78 20.45
N ILE A 349 -0.87 0.59 19.16
CA ILE A 349 0.05 1.41 18.36
C ILE A 349 -0.63 2.54 17.56
N ASN A 350 -1.96 2.59 17.58
CA ASN A 350 -2.71 3.57 16.82
C ASN A 350 -3.90 4.08 17.63
N LEU A 351 -3.95 5.40 17.82
CA LEU A 351 -5.09 6.12 18.36
C LEU A 351 -5.76 6.90 17.22
N THR A 352 -6.94 6.47 16.82
CA THR A 352 -7.70 7.06 15.72
C THR A 352 -8.86 7.92 16.23
N MET A 353 -8.99 9.11 15.67
CA MET A 353 -10.03 10.09 16.00
C MET A 353 -10.76 10.51 14.75
N VAL A 354 -12.10 10.45 14.77
CA VAL A 354 -12.94 10.98 13.69
C VAL A 354 -13.39 12.39 14.08
N VAL A 355 -13.05 13.33 13.23
CA VAL A 355 -13.35 14.77 13.41
C VAL A 355 -14.11 15.30 12.19
N ASN A 356 -14.51 16.58 12.21
CA ASN A 356 -15.03 17.22 11.01
C ASN A 356 -13.92 17.32 9.94
N ASP A 357 -14.28 17.21 8.68
CA ASP A 357 -13.33 17.20 7.56
C ASP A 357 -12.44 18.45 7.52
N ASP A 358 -13.02 19.63 7.76
CA ASP A 358 -12.31 20.92 7.83
C ASP A 358 -11.33 21.03 9.02
N LYS A 359 -11.44 20.15 9.99
CA LYS A 359 -10.59 20.09 11.19
C LYS A 359 -9.43 19.10 11.10
N VAL A 360 -9.37 18.25 10.07
CA VAL A 360 -8.28 17.28 9.92
C VAL A 360 -6.92 17.96 9.88
N LYS A 361 -6.74 18.91 8.96
CA LYS A 361 -5.47 19.65 8.83
C LYS A 361 -5.07 20.42 10.10
N PRO A 362 -5.93 21.23 10.72
CA PRO A 362 -5.60 21.88 11.99
C PRO A 362 -5.29 20.90 13.12
N ALA A 363 -6.01 19.79 13.22
CA ALA A 363 -5.76 18.76 14.23
C ALA A 363 -4.40 18.09 14.02
N MET A 364 -4.04 17.74 12.80
CA MET A 364 -2.71 17.19 12.48
C MET A 364 -1.60 18.15 12.88
N GLN A 365 -1.74 19.43 12.58
CA GLN A 365 -0.74 20.46 12.93
C GLN A 365 -0.58 20.62 14.44
N ARG A 366 -1.68 20.68 15.20
CA ARG A 366 -1.65 20.76 16.67
C ARG A 366 -1.04 19.51 17.31
N LEU A 367 -1.43 18.34 16.82
CA LEU A 367 -0.86 17.07 17.30
C LEU A 367 0.64 16.97 16.99
N HIS A 368 1.03 17.33 15.77
CA HIS A 368 2.44 17.32 15.40
C HIS A 368 3.25 18.30 16.25
N GLU A 369 2.78 19.52 16.49
CA GLU A 369 3.44 20.48 17.38
C GLU A 369 3.53 19.94 18.80
N ALA A 370 2.45 19.32 19.30
CA ALA A 370 2.45 18.71 20.62
C ALA A 370 3.51 17.61 20.77
N PHE A 371 3.72 16.75 19.80
CA PHE A 371 4.63 15.60 19.92
C PHE A 371 6.03 15.82 19.34
N PHE A 372 6.19 16.74 18.38
CA PHE A 372 7.45 16.93 17.62
C PHE A 372 7.96 18.38 17.62
N GLY A 373 7.20 19.32 18.24
CA GLY A 373 7.58 20.73 18.36
C GLY A 373 8.80 20.98 19.24
N VAL A 374 9.30 22.20 19.24
CA VAL A 374 10.45 22.62 20.05
C VAL A 374 10.04 22.56 21.52
N GLY A 375 10.67 21.67 22.30
CA GLY A 375 10.37 21.46 23.73
C GLY A 375 9.45 20.27 24.02
N ALA A 376 9.15 19.43 23.06
CA ALA A 376 8.35 18.22 23.18
C ALA A 376 9.19 16.99 23.64
N GLN A 377 10.08 17.16 24.64
CA GLN A 377 10.82 16.07 25.29
C GLN A 377 10.16 15.68 26.59
#